data_c5e74cffc93ed59fab2ddfab6824e887
#
_entry.id   c5e74cffc93ed59fab2ddfab6824e887
#
_cell.length_a   1.000
_cell.length_b   1.000
_cell.length_c   1.000
_cell.angle_alpha   90.00
_cell.angle_beta   90.00
_cell.angle_gamma   90.00
#
_symmetry.space_group_name_H-M   'P 1'
#
loop_
_entity.id
_entity.type
_entity.pdbx_description
1 polymer ?
#
loop_
_entity_poly.entity_id
_entity_poly.type
_entity_poly.pdbx_seq_one_letter_code
_entity_poly.pdbx_strand_id
1 'polypeptide(L)'
;MTFVYRYYDQAELERQLNARATVPDITPILARYASESARMRARLPCRLSVSYGASEPERLDIFPVATRGPASIFVFLHGGYWRLLDSADSCFMAECFTKAGVCVVAVNYALAPLVTLAEMVRQCRAAIAWVHAHARDFGGDPTRIHVSGSSAGGHLAAMMLAPGWQADFGVPDNLIAGATLLSGLYDLEPVRLGHPNEWLKLGAADVAALSPLLHMPEHAVPLVVSYAPSETHEFKRQSEAYMAAAMALGCPVRFVPLPSTSHYDIVFGLAERESPLAHAVIETMGLA
;
A
#
# COMPACT_ATOMS: atom_id res chain seq x y z
N MET A 1 -28.32 2.76 -23.70
CA MET A 1 -27.13 2.86 -22.83
C MET A 1 -26.30 1.60 -23.03
N THR A 2 -25.03 1.73 -23.39
CA THR A 2 -24.12 0.59 -23.53
C THR A 2 -23.22 0.55 -22.32
N PHE A 3 -23.27 -0.52 -21.54
CA PHE A 3 -22.37 -0.71 -20.42
C PHE A 3 -20.99 -1.12 -20.93
N VAL A 4 -19.95 -0.51 -20.34
CA VAL A 4 -18.53 -0.80 -20.64
C VAL A 4 -17.90 -1.69 -19.60
N TYR A 5 -18.38 -1.58 -18.35
CA TYR A 5 -17.94 -2.42 -17.25
C TYR A 5 -19.11 -2.67 -16.28
N ARG A 6 -19.46 -3.93 -16.05
CA ARG A 6 -20.63 -4.30 -15.21
C ARG A 6 -21.87 -3.53 -15.66
N TYR A 7 -22.42 -2.69 -14.79
CA TYR A 7 -23.58 -1.82 -15.04
C TYR A 7 -23.19 -0.34 -15.16
N TYR A 8 -21.90 -0.03 -15.38
CA TYR A 8 -21.42 1.31 -15.66
C TYR A 8 -21.33 1.56 -17.17
N ASP A 9 -21.91 2.63 -17.65
CA ASP A 9 -21.52 3.23 -18.92
C ASP A 9 -20.19 4.01 -18.74
N GLN A 10 -19.66 4.59 -19.81
CA GLN A 10 -18.35 5.26 -19.74
C GLN A 10 -18.37 6.44 -18.74
N ALA A 11 -19.40 7.25 -18.76
CA ALA A 11 -19.50 8.43 -17.89
C ALA A 11 -19.59 8.03 -16.41
N GLU A 12 -20.33 6.96 -16.11
CA GLU A 12 -20.42 6.42 -14.77
C GLU A 12 -19.09 5.81 -14.32
N LEU A 13 -18.41 5.04 -15.18
CA LEU A 13 -17.10 4.48 -14.87
C LEU A 13 -16.08 5.56 -14.53
N GLU A 14 -16.03 6.64 -15.32
CA GLU A 14 -15.15 7.78 -15.04
C GLU A 14 -15.43 8.42 -13.68
N ARG A 15 -16.71 8.57 -13.33
CA ARG A 15 -17.11 9.09 -12.02
C ARG A 15 -16.70 8.15 -10.89
N GLN A 16 -16.85 6.85 -11.08
CA GLN A 16 -16.52 5.82 -10.10
C GLN A 16 -15.00 5.73 -9.84
N LEU A 17 -14.18 6.02 -10.83
CA LEU A 17 -12.71 6.05 -10.70
C LEU A 17 -12.16 7.42 -10.25
N ASN A 18 -13.00 8.44 -10.14
CA ASN A 18 -12.58 9.79 -9.76
C ASN A 18 -12.64 10.01 -8.25
N ALA A 19 -11.68 9.45 -7.52
CA ALA A 19 -11.56 9.68 -6.07
C ALA A 19 -11.39 11.17 -5.73
N ARG A 20 -10.79 11.98 -6.62
CA ARG A 20 -10.60 13.42 -6.42
C ARG A 20 -11.94 14.17 -6.25
N ALA A 21 -12.98 13.75 -6.94
CA ALA A 21 -14.30 14.36 -6.86
C ALA A 21 -15.04 14.07 -5.54
N THR A 22 -14.53 13.15 -4.70
CA THR A 22 -15.15 12.81 -3.41
C THR A 22 -14.77 13.77 -2.28
N VAL A 23 -13.85 14.70 -2.52
CA VAL A 23 -13.41 15.72 -1.53
C VAL A 23 -13.49 17.11 -2.17
N PRO A 24 -13.90 18.15 -1.40
CA PRO A 24 -13.99 19.52 -1.90
C PRO A 24 -12.62 20.07 -2.34
N ASP A 25 -11.60 19.92 -1.49
CA ASP A 25 -10.22 20.34 -1.76
C ASP A 25 -9.22 19.34 -1.19
N ILE A 26 -8.35 18.84 -2.04
CA ILE A 26 -7.27 17.91 -1.68
C ILE A 26 -6.00 18.64 -1.20
N THR A 27 -5.85 19.92 -1.54
CA THR A 27 -4.61 20.68 -1.31
C THR A 27 -4.15 20.66 0.16
N PRO A 28 -5.03 20.92 1.15
CA PRO A 28 -4.61 20.86 2.55
C PRO A 28 -4.23 19.44 3.00
N ILE A 29 -4.84 18.41 2.41
CA ILE A 29 -4.54 17.02 2.75
C ILE A 29 -3.15 16.65 2.25
N LEU A 30 -2.81 16.98 0.98
CA LEU A 30 -1.47 16.75 0.43
C LEU A 30 -0.40 17.59 1.15
N ALA A 31 -0.71 18.83 1.52
CA ALA A 31 0.18 19.65 2.34
C ALA A 31 0.44 19.00 3.72
N ARG A 32 -0.57 18.35 4.30
CA ARG A 32 -0.41 17.57 5.54
C ARG A 32 0.50 16.36 5.33
N TYR A 33 0.38 15.62 4.22
CA TYR A 33 1.28 14.51 3.88
C TYR A 33 2.74 14.98 3.91
N ALA A 34 3.04 16.02 3.14
CA ALA A 34 4.39 16.59 3.02
C ALA A 34 4.91 17.10 4.36
N SER A 35 4.13 17.94 5.07
CA SER A 35 4.58 18.58 6.31
C SER A 35 4.75 17.58 7.46
N GLU A 36 3.84 16.62 7.64
CA GLU A 36 3.97 15.59 8.68
C GLU A 36 5.13 14.64 8.37
N SER A 37 5.31 14.25 7.12
CA SER A 37 6.42 13.38 6.72
C SER A 37 7.76 14.10 6.88
N ALA A 38 7.87 15.35 6.47
CA ALA A 38 9.08 16.16 6.70
C ALA A 38 9.39 16.28 8.19
N ARG A 39 8.36 16.47 9.04
CA ARG A 39 8.52 16.47 10.50
C ARG A 39 9.09 15.17 11.03
N MET A 40 8.61 14.01 10.56
CA MET A 40 9.12 12.70 10.96
C MET A 40 10.58 12.52 10.54
N ARG A 41 10.91 12.86 9.30
CA ARG A 41 12.27 12.77 8.74
C ARG A 41 13.27 13.69 9.48
N ALA A 42 12.82 14.83 10.01
CA ALA A 42 13.65 15.75 10.76
C ALA A 42 13.84 15.38 12.26
N ARG A 43 12.88 14.68 12.86
CA ARG A 43 12.83 14.44 14.31
C ARG A 43 13.23 13.05 14.75
N LEU A 44 12.99 12.06 13.91
CA LEU A 44 13.24 10.66 14.27
C LEU A 44 14.60 10.20 13.74
N PRO A 45 15.28 9.28 14.44
CA PRO A 45 16.40 8.56 13.86
C PRO A 45 15.95 7.91 12.54
N CYS A 46 16.65 8.22 11.45
CA CYS A 46 16.28 7.67 10.13
C CYS A 46 17.49 7.54 9.21
N ARG A 47 17.37 6.67 8.22
CA ARG A 47 18.28 6.56 7.07
C ARG A 47 17.45 6.90 5.84
N LEU A 48 17.76 8.03 5.21
CA LEU A 48 17.00 8.56 4.08
C LEU A 48 17.64 8.18 2.75
N SER A 49 16.80 7.99 1.73
CA SER A 49 17.22 7.73 0.34
C SER A 49 18.18 6.54 0.19
N VAL A 50 17.98 5.48 0.97
CA VAL A 50 18.78 4.26 0.88
C VAL A 50 18.43 3.53 -0.43
N SER A 51 19.42 3.26 -1.27
CA SER A 51 19.22 2.55 -2.54
C SER A 51 18.87 1.08 -2.33
N TYR A 52 17.81 0.59 -2.98
CA TYR A 52 17.48 -0.83 -3.08
C TYR A 52 17.61 -1.37 -4.50
N GLY A 53 17.86 -0.52 -5.48
CA GLY A 53 18.02 -0.89 -6.88
C GLY A 53 18.91 0.11 -7.63
N ALA A 54 19.01 -0.07 -8.94
CA ALA A 54 19.93 0.69 -9.78
C ALA A 54 19.38 2.03 -10.28
N SER A 55 18.05 2.16 -10.39
CA SER A 55 17.43 3.38 -10.88
C SER A 55 17.27 4.43 -9.76
N GLU A 56 17.23 5.71 -10.16
CA GLU A 56 17.12 6.81 -9.20
C GLU A 56 15.92 6.70 -8.27
N PRO A 57 14.70 6.33 -8.70
CA PRO A 57 13.54 6.17 -7.83
C PRO A 57 13.59 4.99 -6.87
N GLU A 58 14.48 4.01 -7.09
CA GLU A 58 14.59 2.82 -6.24
C GLU A 58 15.29 3.17 -4.90
N ARG A 59 14.57 3.89 -4.03
CA ARG A 59 15.05 4.38 -2.71
C ARG A 59 14.08 4.05 -1.59
N LEU A 60 14.60 3.94 -0.38
CA LEU A 60 13.87 3.72 0.87
C LEU A 60 14.20 4.81 1.88
N ASP A 61 13.22 5.21 2.66
CA ASP A 61 13.42 5.93 3.91
C ASP A 61 13.15 4.96 5.07
N ILE A 62 14.12 4.74 5.95
CA ILE A 62 14.08 3.74 7.02
C ILE A 62 14.11 4.43 8.38
N PHE A 63 13.16 4.11 9.25
CA PHE A 63 13.07 4.57 10.63
C PHE A 63 13.30 3.36 11.54
N PRO A 64 14.54 3.15 12.00
CA PRO A 64 14.90 2.04 12.87
C PRO A 64 14.37 2.24 14.29
N VAL A 65 14.26 1.14 15.05
CA VAL A 65 13.97 1.18 16.48
C VAL A 65 15.04 0.42 17.27
N ALA A 66 15.28 0.86 18.50
CA ALA A 66 16.12 0.16 19.44
C ALA A 66 15.24 -0.64 20.40
N THR A 67 15.13 -1.95 20.15
CA THR A 67 14.40 -2.91 20.99
C THR A 67 15.35 -3.95 21.55
N ARG A 68 14.90 -4.73 22.58
CA ARG A 68 15.73 -5.82 23.16
C ARG A 68 15.97 -6.98 22.18
N GLY A 69 15.21 -7.09 21.12
CA GLY A 69 15.31 -8.12 20.08
C GLY A 69 14.92 -7.56 18.72
N PRO A 70 14.95 -8.36 17.64
CA PRO A 70 14.54 -7.91 16.30
C PRO A 70 13.07 -7.45 16.30
N ALA A 71 12.82 -6.28 15.73
CA ALA A 71 11.51 -5.63 15.66
C ALA A 71 10.71 -6.04 14.42
N SER A 72 9.38 -6.03 14.49
CA SER A 72 8.55 -6.09 13.29
C SER A 72 8.87 -4.93 12.36
N ILE A 73 8.69 -5.11 11.06
CA ILE A 73 8.94 -4.11 10.03
C ILE A 73 7.63 -3.77 9.35
N PHE A 74 7.26 -2.50 9.35
CA PHE A 74 6.12 -1.95 8.62
C PHE A 74 6.62 -1.28 7.35
N VAL A 75 6.31 -1.87 6.19
CA VAL A 75 6.70 -1.34 4.88
C VAL A 75 5.50 -0.64 4.26
N PHE A 76 5.63 0.64 3.93
CA PHE A 76 4.56 1.44 3.34
C PHE A 76 4.86 1.78 1.88
N LEU A 77 3.88 1.47 1.01
CA LEU A 77 3.85 1.79 -0.40
C LEU A 77 2.86 2.94 -0.63
N HIS A 78 3.34 4.06 -1.13
CA HIS A 78 2.51 5.26 -1.29
C HIS A 78 1.47 5.12 -2.40
N GLY A 79 0.43 5.94 -2.33
CA GLY A 79 -0.61 6.05 -3.34
C GLY A 79 -0.24 7.02 -4.47
N GLY A 80 -1.27 7.69 -5.03
CA GLY A 80 -1.08 8.71 -6.06
C GLY A 80 -1.37 8.24 -7.48
N TYR A 81 -2.28 7.27 -7.62
CA TYR A 81 -2.70 6.76 -8.94
C TYR A 81 -1.54 6.30 -9.83
N TRP A 82 -0.47 5.76 -9.21
CA TRP A 82 0.78 5.29 -9.85
C TRP A 82 1.55 6.38 -10.61
N ARG A 83 1.24 7.67 -10.41
CA ARG A 83 1.85 8.80 -11.14
C ARG A 83 2.22 10.01 -10.28
N LEU A 84 1.90 9.99 -8.99
CA LEU A 84 2.10 11.09 -8.04
C LEU A 84 2.64 10.58 -6.71
N LEU A 85 3.13 11.50 -5.88
CA LEU A 85 3.71 11.26 -4.56
C LEU A 85 5.06 10.54 -4.61
N ASP A 86 5.67 10.44 -3.46
CA ASP A 86 6.92 9.71 -3.24
C ASP A 86 7.05 9.26 -1.76
N SER A 87 8.17 8.63 -1.40
CA SER A 87 8.44 8.22 -0.03
C SER A 87 8.59 9.41 0.92
N ALA A 88 9.05 10.57 0.43
CA ALA A 88 9.24 11.76 1.28
C ALA A 88 7.92 12.33 1.80
N ASP A 89 6.82 12.14 1.05
CA ASP A 89 5.47 12.48 1.46
C ASP A 89 4.79 11.38 2.29
N SER A 90 5.45 10.25 2.52
CA SER A 90 4.83 9.01 2.99
C SER A 90 5.47 8.43 4.25
N CYS A 91 6.01 9.32 5.11
CA CYS A 91 6.64 8.97 6.40
C CYS A 91 5.80 9.38 7.63
N PHE A 92 4.62 9.98 7.43
CA PHE A 92 3.78 10.57 8.49
C PHE A 92 3.43 9.60 9.63
N MET A 93 3.36 8.29 9.36
CA MET A 93 3.07 7.26 10.37
C MET A 93 4.29 6.83 11.20
N ALA A 94 5.50 7.26 10.86
CA ALA A 94 6.73 6.72 11.44
C ALA A 94 6.79 6.85 12.97
N GLU A 95 6.36 7.97 13.55
CA GLU A 95 6.36 8.16 15.00
C GLU A 95 5.43 7.19 15.73
N CYS A 96 4.25 6.93 15.18
CA CYS A 96 3.26 6.01 15.75
C CYS A 96 3.84 4.61 15.88
N PHE A 97 4.39 4.09 14.79
CA PHE A 97 4.90 2.72 14.74
C PHE A 97 6.25 2.57 15.46
N THR A 98 7.16 3.54 15.37
CA THR A 98 8.44 3.47 16.09
C THR A 98 8.25 3.52 17.60
N LYS A 99 7.29 4.29 18.11
CA LYS A 99 6.89 4.28 19.55
C LYS A 99 6.28 2.94 19.98
N ALA A 100 5.69 2.18 19.04
CA ALA A 100 5.20 0.83 19.29
C ALA A 100 6.29 -0.25 19.16
N GLY A 101 7.54 0.13 18.88
CA GLY A 101 8.66 -0.80 18.70
C GLY A 101 8.71 -1.46 17.31
N VAL A 102 8.16 -0.82 16.29
CA VAL A 102 8.13 -1.29 14.90
C VAL A 102 9.05 -0.45 14.04
N CYS A 103 9.97 -1.06 13.28
CA CYS A 103 10.72 -0.37 12.24
C CYS A 103 9.78 0.05 11.12
N VAL A 104 9.94 1.27 10.58
CA VAL A 104 9.14 1.74 9.43
C VAL A 104 10.03 1.91 8.21
N VAL A 105 9.56 1.45 7.06
CA VAL A 105 10.21 1.62 5.77
C VAL A 105 9.21 2.24 4.80
N ALA A 106 9.47 3.46 4.34
CA ALA A 106 8.70 4.09 3.28
C ALA A 106 9.42 3.84 1.93
N VAL A 107 8.73 3.19 1.01
CA VAL A 107 9.29 2.80 -0.30
C VAL A 107 8.96 3.85 -1.33
N ASN A 108 9.98 4.32 -2.04
CA ASN A 108 9.84 5.05 -3.30
C ASN A 108 9.95 4.09 -4.48
N TYR A 109 9.28 4.39 -5.57
CA TYR A 109 9.31 3.63 -6.83
C TYR A 109 9.05 4.58 -8.01
N ALA A 110 9.47 4.17 -9.20
CA ALA A 110 9.25 4.96 -10.41
C ALA A 110 7.75 5.03 -10.77
N LEU A 111 7.34 6.11 -11.40
CA LEU A 111 5.94 6.44 -11.67
C LEU A 111 5.60 6.37 -13.16
N ALA A 112 4.32 6.17 -13.48
CA ALA A 112 3.79 6.33 -14.82
C ALA A 112 3.83 7.82 -15.25
N PRO A 113 4.00 8.11 -16.53
CA PRO A 113 4.18 7.18 -17.65
C PRO A 113 5.63 6.78 -17.91
N LEU A 114 6.59 7.12 -17.02
CA LEU A 114 8.03 6.85 -17.23
C LEU A 114 8.33 5.35 -17.21
N VAL A 115 7.58 4.59 -16.42
CA VAL A 115 7.66 3.14 -16.37
C VAL A 115 6.26 2.51 -16.43
N THR A 116 6.20 1.23 -16.78
CA THR A 116 4.96 0.44 -16.76
C THR A 116 4.54 0.06 -15.34
N LEU A 117 3.27 -0.31 -15.15
CA LEU A 117 2.80 -0.84 -13.87
C LEU A 117 3.52 -2.14 -13.48
N ALA A 118 3.87 -2.99 -14.46
CA ALA A 118 4.66 -4.20 -14.22
C ALA A 118 6.04 -3.86 -13.63
N GLU A 119 6.70 -2.82 -14.14
CA GLU A 119 7.98 -2.36 -13.60
C GLU A 119 7.83 -1.79 -12.18
N MET A 120 6.76 -1.04 -11.88
CA MET A 120 6.49 -0.58 -10.51
C MET A 120 6.33 -1.75 -9.52
N VAL A 121 5.58 -2.79 -9.92
CA VAL A 121 5.42 -4.01 -9.12
C VAL A 121 6.77 -4.70 -8.94
N ARG A 122 7.59 -4.82 -9.99
CA ARG A 122 8.96 -5.37 -9.88
C ARG A 122 9.81 -4.57 -8.89
N GLN A 123 9.78 -3.24 -8.96
CA GLN A 123 10.54 -2.38 -8.03
C GLN A 123 10.07 -2.55 -6.59
N CYS A 124 8.76 -2.61 -6.34
CA CYS A 124 8.23 -2.88 -5.00
C CYS A 124 8.67 -4.26 -4.48
N ARG A 125 8.67 -5.30 -5.32
CA ARG A 125 9.19 -6.63 -4.96
C ARG A 125 10.68 -6.60 -4.63
N ALA A 126 11.47 -5.87 -5.43
CA ALA A 126 12.89 -5.65 -5.15
C ALA A 126 13.11 -4.92 -3.82
N ALA A 127 12.28 -3.92 -3.50
CA ALA A 127 12.32 -3.22 -2.22
C ALA A 127 12.05 -4.17 -1.04
N ILE A 128 11.02 -5.01 -1.14
CA ILE A 128 10.69 -6.00 -0.09
C ILE A 128 11.82 -7.03 0.07
N ALA A 129 12.39 -7.52 -1.03
CA ALA A 129 13.53 -8.44 -0.99
C ALA A 129 14.76 -7.78 -0.36
N TRP A 130 15.03 -6.52 -0.69
CA TRP A 130 16.10 -5.74 -0.05
C TRP A 130 15.86 -5.57 1.45
N VAL A 131 14.64 -5.22 1.86
CA VAL A 131 14.26 -5.11 3.28
C VAL A 131 14.50 -6.43 4.01
N HIS A 132 14.11 -7.56 3.43
CA HIS A 132 14.35 -8.88 4.00
C HIS A 132 15.85 -9.14 4.20
N ALA A 133 16.66 -8.90 3.18
CA ALA A 133 18.10 -9.16 3.22
C ALA A 133 18.83 -8.29 4.25
N HIS A 134 18.38 -7.04 4.46
CA HIS A 134 19.02 -6.02 5.29
C HIS A 134 18.28 -5.71 6.60
N ALA A 135 17.21 -6.44 6.92
CA ALA A 135 16.36 -6.20 8.09
C ALA A 135 17.19 -6.01 9.38
N ARG A 136 18.18 -6.88 9.60
CA ARG A 136 19.02 -6.88 10.81
C ARG A 136 19.93 -5.65 10.92
N ASP A 137 20.27 -5.01 9.79
CA ASP A 137 21.14 -3.82 9.75
C ASP A 137 20.48 -2.58 10.37
N PHE A 138 19.14 -2.61 10.51
CA PHE A 138 18.36 -1.54 11.15
C PHE A 138 17.47 -2.04 12.29
N GLY A 139 17.79 -3.23 12.86
CA GLY A 139 17.12 -3.78 14.02
C GLY A 139 15.81 -4.51 13.74
N GLY A 140 15.49 -4.77 12.47
CA GLY A 140 14.28 -5.48 12.05
C GLY A 140 14.44 -7.00 12.05
N ASP A 141 13.29 -7.68 12.08
CA ASP A 141 13.17 -9.13 11.93
C ASP A 141 12.75 -9.46 10.47
N PRO A 142 13.60 -10.14 9.68
CA PRO A 142 13.27 -10.50 8.31
C PRO A 142 12.05 -11.42 8.17
N THR A 143 11.62 -12.08 9.26
CA THR A 143 10.43 -12.96 9.27
C THR A 143 9.15 -12.23 9.68
N ARG A 144 9.23 -10.95 10.01
CA ARG A 144 8.10 -10.14 10.52
C ARG A 144 7.90 -8.87 9.68
N ILE A 145 7.86 -9.04 8.37
CA ILE A 145 7.62 -7.96 7.40
C ILE A 145 6.13 -7.83 7.14
N HIS A 146 5.56 -6.67 7.46
CA HIS A 146 4.18 -6.30 7.18
C HIS A 146 4.16 -5.24 6.08
N VAL A 147 3.43 -5.51 4.99
CA VAL A 147 3.28 -4.57 3.89
C VAL A 147 2.01 -3.74 4.06
N SER A 148 2.07 -2.49 3.65
CA SER A 148 0.92 -1.59 3.69
C SER A 148 0.92 -0.64 2.52
N GLY A 149 -0.26 -0.15 2.16
CA GLY A 149 -0.38 0.89 1.17
C GLY A 149 -1.80 1.41 1.05
N SER A 150 -1.93 2.59 0.43
CA SER A 150 -3.22 3.24 0.22
C SER A 150 -3.45 3.50 -1.28
N SER A 151 -4.69 3.29 -1.75
CA SER A 151 -5.07 3.55 -3.15
C SER A 151 -4.20 2.73 -4.12
N ALA A 152 -3.46 3.36 -5.02
CA ALA A 152 -2.45 2.71 -5.86
C ALA A 152 -1.41 1.92 -5.04
N GLY A 153 -1.01 2.43 -3.85
CA GLY A 153 -0.16 1.70 -2.92
C GLY A 153 -0.84 0.48 -2.30
N GLY A 154 -2.15 0.53 -2.09
CA GLY A 154 -2.94 -0.63 -1.66
C GLY A 154 -2.95 -1.75 -2.71
N HIS A 155 -3.03 -1.39 -3.99
CA HIS A 155 -2.83 -2.31 -5.10
C HIS A 155 -1.43 -2.94 -5.05
N LEU A 156 -0.37 -2.10 -4.95
CA LEU A 156 1.01 -2.57 -4.91
C LEU A 156 1.27 -3.47 -3.70
N ALA A 157 0.73 -3.11 -2.52
CA ALA A 157 0.84 -3.94 -1.32
C ALA A 157 0.16 -5.31 -1.50
N ALA A 158 -1.00 -5.36 -2.13
CA ALA A 158 -1.69 -6.61 -2.44
C ALA A 158 -0.90 -7.46 -3.48
N MET A 159 -0.22 -6.83 -4.45
CA MET A 159 0.68 -7.53 -5.38
C MET A 159 1.92 -8.13 -4.71
N MET A 160 2.30 -7.67 -3.51
CA MET A 160 3.36 -8.31 -2.71
C MET A 160 2.90 -9.65 -2.08
N LEU A 161 1.57 -9.83 -1.93
CA LEU A 161 0.99 -11.08 -1.44
C LEU A 161 0.81 -12.13 -2.56
N ALA A 162 0.88 -11.71 -3.82
CA ALA A 162 0.75 -12.62 -4.96
C ALA A 162 1.86 -13.69 -4.94
N PRO A 163 1.55 -14.94 -5.32
CA PRO A 163 2.56 -16.01 -5.35
C PRO A 163 3.50 -15.91 -6.55
N GLY A 164 4.60 -16.66 -6.50
CA GLY A 164 5.46 -16.98 -7.63
C GLY A 164 6.61 -16.01 -7.93
N TRP A 165 6.59 -14.78 -7.40
CA TRP A 165 7.67 -13.81 -7.61
C TRP A 165 8.86 -13.99 -6.66
N GLN A 166 8.65 -14.67 -5.56
CA GLN A 166 9.63 -14.81 -4.46
C GLN A 166 10.90 -15.49 -4.93
N ALA A 167 10.78 -16.51 -5.77
CA ALA A 167 11.92 -17.24 -6.33
C ALA A 167 12.85 -16.36 -7.20
N ASP A 168 12.27 -15.42 -7.95
CA ASP A 168 13.03 -14.48 -8.81
C ASP A 168 13.92 -13.54 -7.98
N PHE A 169 13.58 -13.32 -6.73
CA PHE A 169 14.30 -12.44 -5.79
C PHE A 169 15.04 -13.22 -4.69
N GLY A 170 14.97 -14.54 -4.69
CA GLY A 170 15.66 -15.40 -3.71
C GLY A 170 15.14 -15.23 -2.28
N VAL A 171 13.84 -14.95 -2.11
CA VAL A 171 13.19 -14.77 -0.80
C VAL A 171 12.19 -15.90 -0.53
N PRO A 172 11.84 -16.16 0.75
CA PRO A 172 10.86 -17.19 1.10
C PRO A 172 9.44 -16.88 0.57
N ASP A 173 8.67 -17.90 0.20
CA ASP A 173 7.28 -17.75 -0.26
C ASP A 173 6.37 -17.11 0.80
N ASN A 174 6.60 -17.41 2.08
CA ASN A 174 5.89 -16.86 3.23
C ASN A 174 6.54 -15.60 3.82
N LEU A 175 7.22 -14.81 2.98
CA LEU A 175 7.97 -13.61 3.38
C LEU A 175 7.12 -12.58 4.12
N ILE A 176 5.86 -12.40 3.71
CA ILE A 176 4.97 -11.38 4.25
C ILE A 176 4.19 -11.94 5.43
N ALA A 177 4.42 -11.35 6.61
CA ALA A 177 3.78 -11.76 7.86
C ALA A 177 2.38 -11.13 8.08
N GLY A 178 2.03 -10.09 7.34
CA GLY A 178 0.73 -9.42 7.40
C GLY A 178 0.63 -8.28 6.41
N ALA A 179 -0.59 -7.81 6.13
CA ALA A 179 -0.79 -6.67 5.25
C ALA A 179 -1.88 -5.71 5.74
N THR A 180 -1.71 -4.41 5.42
CA THR A 180 -2.71 -3.36 5.65
C THR A 180 -3.04 -2.71 4.32
N LEU A 181 -4.28 -2.86 3.89
CA LEU A 181 -4.75 -2.49 2.57
C LEU A 181 -5.82 -1.40 2.68
N LEU A 182 -5.47 -0.17 2.30
CA LEU A 182 -6.36 0.99 2.44
C LEU A 182 -6.87 1.43 1.06
N SER A 183 -8.19 1.36 0.84
CA SER A 183 -8.83 1.91 -0.38
C SER A 183 -8.18 1.46 -1.68
N GLY A 184 -7.69 0.23 -1.76
CA GLY A 184 -6.90 -0.26 -2.88
C GLY A 184 -7.73 -0.60 -4.12
N LEU A 185 -7.04 -0.79 -5.24
CA LEU A 185 -7.61 -1.22 -6.52
C LEU A 185 -7.10 -2.62 -6.83
N TYR A 186 -7.98 -3.62 -6.74
CA TYR A 186 -7.59 -5.04 -6.80
C TYR A 186 -8.05 -5.76 -8.08
N ASP A 187 -8.92 -5.11 -8.85
CA ASP A 187 -9.37 -5.49 -10.20
C ASP A 187 -9.02 -4.34 -11.14
N LEU A 188 -8.11 -4.55 -12.08
CA LEU A 188 -7.63 -3.51 -12.97
C LEU A 188 -8.45 -3.35 -14.25
N GLU A 189 -9.47 -4.19 -14.48
CA GLU A 189 -10.30 -4.04 -15.69
C GLU A 189 -11.02 -2.68 -15.76
N PRO A 190 -11.68 -2.19 -14.68
CA PRO A 190 -12.25 -0.84 -14.72
C PRO A 190 -11.19 0.26 -14.89
N VAL A 191 -9.99 0.07 -14.32
CA VAL A 191 -8.86 1.00 -14.50
C VAL A 191 -8.42 1.07 -15.95
N ARG A 192 -8.32 -0.10 -16.63
CA ARG A 192 -7.99 -0.20 -18.07
C ARG A 192 -9.01 0.50 -18.96
N LEU A 193 -10.29 0.43 -18.58
CA LEU A 193 -11.39 1.01 -19.36
C LEU A 193 -11.67 2.48 -19.05
N GLY A 194 -11.09 3.03 -17.98
CA GLY A 194 -11.30 4.41 -17.52
C GLY A 194 -10.07 5.31 -17.74
N HIS A 195 -10.22 6.59 -17.34
CA HIS A 195 -9.20 7.63 -17.51
C HIS A 195 -7.80 7.29 -16.94
N PRO A 196 -7.63 6.45 -15.89
CA PRO A 196 -6.28 6.15 -15.42
C PRO A 196 -5.43 5.41 -16.47
N ASN A 197 -6.07 4.79 -17.45
CA ASN A 197 -5.34 4.14 -18.53
C ASN A 197 -4.70 5.11 -19.54
N GLU A 198 -5.00 6.39 -19.46
CA GLU A 198 -4.30 7.41 -20.25
C GLU A 198 -2.80 7.45 -19.96
N TRP A 199 -2.40 7.17 -18.71
CA TRP A 199 -0.97 7.13 -18.31
C TRP A 199 -0.44 5.73 -18.03
N LEU A 200 -1.30 4.74 -17.70
CA LEU A 200 -0.86 3.38 -17.40
C LEU A 200 -0.66 2.54 -18.66
N LYS A 201 -1.44 2.80 -19.72
CA LYS A 201 -1.39 2.07 -21.00
C LYS A 201 -1.56 0.55 -20.87
N LEU A 202 -2.42 0.11 -19.93
CA LEU A 202 -2.69 -1.30 -19.67
C LEU A 202 -3.40 -1.95 -20.85
N GLY A 203 -2.88 -3.10 -21.28
CA GLY A 203 -3.60 -4.06 -22.12
C GLY A 203 -4.33 -5.11 -21.30
N ALA A 204 -5.08 -6.00 -21.95
CA ALA A 204 -5.79 -7.10 -21.27
C ALA A 204 -4.81 -8.08 -20.57
N ALA A 205 -3.63 -8.29 -21.14
CA ALA A 205 -2.59 -9.12 -20.55
C ALA A 205 -2.06 -8.51 -19.24
N ASP A 206 -1.89 -7.17 -19.18
CA ASP A 206 -1.47 -6.48 -17.97
C ASP A 206 -2.53 -6.59 -16.87
N VAL A 207 -3.81 -6.44 -17.23
CA VAL A 207 -4.91 -6.63 -16.29
C VAL A 207 -4.88 -8.03 -15.69
N ALA A 208 -4.71 -9.05 -16.53
CA ALA A 208 -4.64 -10.44 -16.06
C ALA A 208 -3.44 -10.69 -15.16
N ALA A 209 -2.28 -10.09 -15.44
CA ALA A 209 -1.04 -10.29 -14.69
C ALA A 209 -0.95 -9.45 -13.42
N LEU A 210 -1.63 -8.30 -13.36
CA LEU A 210 -1.41 -7.29 -12.32
C LEU A 210 -2.66 -6.98 -11.48
N SER A 211 -3.77 -7.70 -11.65
CA SER A 211 -4.94 -7.60 -10.77
C SER A 211 -4.76 -8.47 -9.53
N PRO A 212 -4.57 -7.92 -8.34
CA PRO A 212 -4.37 -8.72 -7.11
C PRO A 212 -5.50 -9.72 -6.84
N LEU A 213 -6.73 -9.41 -7.25
CA LEU A 213 -7.88 -10.30 -7.09
C LEU A 213 -7.76 -11.61 -7.89
N LEU A 214 -6.91 -11.63 -8.93
CA LEU A 214 -6.59 -12.83 -9.73
C LEU A 214 -5.35 -13.57 -9.21
N HIS A 215 -4.62 -13.00 -8.25
CA HIS A 215 -3.35 -13.51 -7.72
C HIS A 215 -3.38 -13.49 -6.18
N MET A 216 -4.40 -14.14 -5.62
CA MET A 216 -4.57 -14.22 -4.17
C MET A 216 -3.42 -15.01 -3.52
N PRO A 217 -3.07 -14.72 -2.25
CA PRO A 217 -2.00 -15.42 -1.56
C PRO A 217 -2.26 -16.92 -1.44
N GLU A 218 -1.23 -17.73 -1.57
CA GLU A 218 -1.31 -19.18 -1.36
C GLU A 218 -1.28 -19.58 0.12
N HIS A 219 -0.84 -18.68 1.00
CA HIS A 219 -0.79 -18.89 2.44
C HIS A 219 -1.72 -17.90 3.15
N ALA A 220 -2.30 -18.34 4.24
CA ALA A 220 -3.13 -17.47 5.07
C ALA A 220 -2.29 -16.34 5.66
N VAL A 221 -2.55 -15.10 5.26
CA VAL A 221 -1.88 -13.88 5.73
C VAL A 221 -2.90 -13.00 6.46
N PRO A 222 -2.61 -12.56 7.69
CA PRO A 222 -3.48 -11.61 8.39
C PRO A 222 -3.60 -10.29 7.63
N LEU A 223 -4.83 -9.83 7.41
CA LEU A 223 -5.13 -8.61 6.67
C LEU A 223 -5.90 -7.62 7.54
N VAL A 224 -5.44 -6.37 7.56
CA VAL A 224 -6.23 -5.22 8.00
C VAL A 224 -6.68 -4.46 6.76
N VAL A 225 -7.98 -4.28 6.59
CA VAL A 225 -8.54 -3.59 5.42
C VAL A 225 -9.41 -2.43 5.89
N SER A 226 -9.30 -1.30 5.20
CA SER A 226 -10.17 -0.15 5.43
C SER A 226 -10.42 0.60 4.13
N TYR A 227 -11.58 1.23 4.05
CA TYR A 227 -11.92 2.22 3.04
C TYR A 227 -12.77 3.32 3.66
N ALA A 228 -12.75 4.52 3.09
CA ALA A 228 -13.50 5.64 3.61
C ALA A 228 -14.97 5.58 3.17
N PRO A 229 -15.92 5.97 4.04
CA PRO A 229 -17.35 5.92 3.71
C PRO A 229 -17.73 6.86 2.55
N SER A 230 -17.00 7.96 2.35
CA SER A 230 -17.22 8.93 1.28
C SER A 230 -16.70 8.49 -0.10
N GLU A 231 -15.99 7.35 -0.18
CA GLU A 231 -15.49 6.83 -1.45
C GLU A 231 -16.61 6.39 -2.40
N THR A 232 -16.26 6.35 -3.69
CA THR A 232 -17.17 5.85 -4.71
C THR A 232 -17.52 4.38 -4.48
N HIS A 233 -18.60 3.93 -5.08
CA HIS A 233 -19.04 2.55 -4.95
C HIS A 233 -17.97 1.56 -5.46
N GLU A 234 -17.25 1.91 -6.53
CA GLU A 234 -16.23 1.01 -7.11
C GLU A 234 -15.05 0.79 -6.18
N PHE A 235 -14.51 1.82 -5.51
CA PHE A 235 -13.43 1.64 -4.53
C PHE A 235 -13.86 0.74 -3.37
N LYS A 236 -15.07 0.95 -2.85
CA LYS A 236 -15.63 0.11 -1.77
C LYS A 236 -15.82 -1.33 -2.23
N ARG A 237 -16.46 -1.53 -3.41
CA ARG A 237 -16.67 -2.83 -4.01
C ARG A 237 -15.38 -3.63 -4.18
N GLN A 238 -14.31 -2.98 -4.64
CA GLN A 238 -13.04 -3.65 -4.85
C GLN A 238 -12.41 -4.12 -3.53
N SER A 239 -12.45 -3.28 -2.50
CA SER A 239 -12.00 -3.65 -1.16
C SER A 239 -12.84 -4.81 -0.58
N GLU A 240 -14.15 -4.76 -0.72
CA GLU A 240 -15.08 -5.82 -0.29
C GLU A 240 -14.85 -7.14 -1.04
N ALA A 241 -14.63 -7.08 -2.36
CA ALA A 241 -14.33 -8.25 -3.18
C ALA A 241 -13.01 -8.92 -2.78
N TYR A 242 -11.96 -8.11 -2.51
CA TYR A 242 -10.67 -8.63 -2.07
C TYR A 242 -10.77 -9.27 -0.67
N MET A 243 -11.47 -8.61 0.27
CA MET A 243 -11.74 -9.19 1.59
C MET A 243 -12.47 -10.52 1.50
N ALA A 244 -13.54 -10.58 0.70
CA ALA A 244 -14.33 -11.81 0.54
C ALA A 244 -13.48 -12.94 -0.04
N ALA A 245 -12.66 -12.68 -1.05
CA ALA A 245 -11.75 -13.66 -1.64
C ALA A 245 -10.69 -14.14 -0.63
N ALA A 246 -10.09 -13.22 0.15
CA ALA A 246 -9.11 -13.56 1.17
C ALA A 246 -9.73 -14.42 2.30
N MET A 247 -10.93 -14.07 2.76
CA MET A 247 -11.65 -14.84 3.78
C MET A 247 -11.98 -16.24 3.28
N ALA A 248 -12.37 -16.40 2.00
CA ALA A 248 -12.64 -17.69 1.40
C ALA A 248 -11.39 -18.60 1.34
N LEU A 249 -10.19 -18.02 1.34
CA LEU A 249 -8.90 -18.71 1.42
C LEU A 249 -8.40 -18.93 2.86
N GLY A 250 -9.21 -18.57 3.87
CA GLY A 250 -8.85 -18.73 5.27
C GLY A 250 -7.93 -17.66 5.83
N CYS A 251 -7.70 -16.54 5.13
CA CYS A 251 -6.96 -15.42 5.68
C CYS A 251 -7.76 -14.78 6.82
N PRO A 252 -7.13 -14.49 7.98
CA PRO A 252 -7.74 -13.65 9.00
C PRO A 252 -7.88 -12.21 8.46
N VAL A 253 -9.11 -11.75 8.26
CA VAL A 253 -9.40 -10.40 7.74
C VAL A 253 -10.11 -9.58 8.79
N ARG A 254 -9.55 -8.40 9.09
CA ARG A 254 -10.17 -7.40 9.98
C ARG A 254 -10.49 -6.14 9.16
N PHE A 255 -11.76 -5.86 8.98
CA PHE A 255 -12.21 -4.56 8.47
C PHE A 255 -12.24 -3.53 9.59
N VAL A 256 -11.63 -2.37 9.37
CA VAL A 256 -11.60 -1.27 10.34
C VAL A 256 -12.36 -0.08 9.77
N PRO A 257 -13.58 0.22 10.26
CA PRO A 257 -14.34 1.38 9.80
C PRO A 257 -13.71 2.67 10.35
N LEU A 258 -13.59 3.69 9.48
CA LEU A 258 -13.13 5.03 9.82
C LEU A 258 -14.19 6.06 9.36
N PRO A 259 -15.24 6.30 10.15
CA PRO A 259 -16.48 6.93 9.69
C PRO A 259 -16.35 8.38 9.24
N SER A 260 -15.32 9.09 9.66
CA SER A 260 -15.13 10.53 9.37
C SER A 260 -13.98 10.79 8.39
N THR A 261 -13.62 9.80 7.56
CA THR A 261 -12.50 9.90 6.62
C THR A 261 -12.94 9.97 5.16
N SER A 262 -12.05 10.48 4.33
CA SER A 262 -12.10 10.44 2.88
C SER A 262 -11.02 9.52 2.32
N HIS A 263 -11.05 9.28 1.00
CA HIS A 263 -10.03 8.49 0.28
C HIS A 263 -8.61 8.95 0.57
N TYR A 264 -8.41 10.23 0.84
CA TYR A 264 -7.08 10.82 0.99
C TYR A 264 -6.61 10.90 2.44
N ASP A 265 -7.48 11.16 3.39
CA ASP A 265 -7.08 11.34 4.80
C ASP A 265 -7.17 10.06 5.64
N ILE A 266 -7.77 8.99 5.12
CA ILE A 266 -7.84 7.67 5.76
C ILE A 266 -6.47 7.16 6.24
N VAL A 267 -5.40 7.48 5.53
CA VAL A 267 -4.04 7.06 5.87
C VAL A 267 -3.52 7.65 7.18
N PHE A 268 -4.04 8.81 7.61
CA PHE A 268 -3.65 9.41 8.88
C PHE A 268 -4.11 8.60 10.09
N GLY A 269 -5.06 7.69 9.90
CA GLY A 269 -5.37 6.68 10.89
C GLY A 269 -4.16 5.78 11.25
N LEU A 270 -3.13 5.70 10.40
CA LEU A 270 -1.86 5.05 10.73
C LEU A 270 -0.92 5.93 11.56
N ALA A 271 -1.09 7.26 11.50
CA ALA A 271 -0.23 8.21 12.22
C ALA A 271 -0.72 8.48 13.66
N GLU A 272 -1.97 8.22 13.94
CA GLU A 272 -2.63 8.52 15.21
C GLU A 272 -2.69 7.27 16.08
N ARG A 273 -1.91 7.24 17.18
CA ARG A 273 -1.79 6.05 18.03
C ARG A 273 -3.14 5.56 18.59
N GLU A 274 -4.03 6.46 18.88
CA GLU A 274 -5.37 6.15 19.42
C GLU A 274 -6.38 5.76 18.32
N SER A 275 -5.96 5.78 17.06
CA SER A 275 -6.81 5.38 15.94
C SER A 275 -7.09 3.87 15.99
N PRO A 276 -8.35 3.46 15.74
CA PRO A 276 -8.68 2.04 15.59
C PRO A 276 -7.84 1.33 14.51
N LEU A 277 -7.42 2.08 13.47
CA LEU A 277 -6.59 1.53 12.39
C LEU A 277 -5.17 1.22 12.89
N ALA A 278 -4.50 2.18 13.55
CA ALA A 278 -3.17 1.95 14.10
C ALA A 278 -3.17 0.79 15.12
N HIS A 279 -4.15 0.74 16.00
CA HIS A 279 -4.32 -0.37 16.96
C HIS A 279 -4.45 -1.71 16.25
N ALA A 280 -5.36 -1.83 15.28
CA ALA A 280 -5.57 -3.07 14.54
C ALA A 280 -4.30 -3.56 13.83
N VAL A 281 -3.53 -2.65 13.25
CA VAL A 281 -2.27 -2.98 12.56
C VAL A 281 -1.21 -3.45 13.58
N ILE A 282 -1.04 -2.74 14.70
CA ILE A 282 -0.07 -3.08 15.74
C ILE A 282 -0.42 -4.43 16.38
N GLU A 283 -1.70 -4.69 16.66
CA GLU A 283 -2.18 -6.00 17.16
C GLU A 283 -1.88 -7.13 16.16
N THR A 284 -2.07 -6.89 14.84
CA THR A 284 -1.74 -7.87 13.79
C THR A 284 -0.25 -8.21 13.77
N MET A 285 0.61 -7.31 14.24
CA MET A 285 2.05 -7.54 14.41
C MET A 285 2.40 -8.28 15.71
N GLY A 286 1.41 -8.62 16.54
CA GLY A 286 1.61 -9.27 17.85
C GLY A 286 2.16 -8.31 18.90
N LEU A 287 1.89 -7.01 18.76
CA LEU A 287 2.30 -5.95 19.67
C LEU A 287 1.02 -5.31 20.23
N ALA A 288 0.66 -5.64 21.46
CA ALA A 288 -0.50 -5.10 22.17
C ALA A 288 -0.05 -4.14 23.30
#